data_adbaa8e488c016dc0c45aa6f80cbcfce
#
_entry.id   adbaa8e488c016dc0c45aa6f80cbcfce
#
_cell.length_a   1.000
_cell.length_b   1.000
_cell.length_c   1.000
_cell.angle_alpha   90.00
_cell.angle_beta   90.00
_cell.angle_gamma   90.00
#
_symmetry.space_group_name_H-M   'P 1'
#
loop_
_entity.id
_entity.type
_entity.pdbx_description
1 polymer ?
#
loop_
_entity_poly.entity_id
_entity_poly.type
_entity_poly.pdbx_seq_one_letter_code
_entity_poly.pdbx_strand_id
1 'polypeptide(L)'
;MTFANGSGRFSPLPFLYISGKKVGVMSMNSRQFPVMDINLDAICNNAQVYCDLCGRNGISVAGIIKFSDADLQIAKAYRDGGCAQLGVSRAKHLQKVKEAFPDTPTLLTRSPNRSELETVARYADLSLHSDPDVLRSLQQAAEKWGTYPGIILMIDVGDLREGVDNIPELVELAKLCEMLPNLRLKGIGTNHACLNGVLPNQENLSFFVEAAEAVEEAIGRQLEILSGGSSINLLLLRDGINQMPARINHLRLGGSIANPMNMRIGRGLTFPGLREDSLRLTAEIVEIHEKASAPKGESTKNWAGQTVVREDKGRRMRAILALGSQDVGDAGLLIPETEGVEIVGHSSDHTIVDVTDTGRTWRSGDTLTFKVRYSNMLYAFTGDHVCAAYHRDE
;
A
#
# COMPACT_ATOMS: atom_id res chain seq x y z
N MET A 1 -51.27 5.18 44.00
CA MET A 1 -51.49 6.53 43.48
C MET A 1 -50.17 7.11 43.06
N THR A 2 -50.11 7.45 41.80
CA THR A 2 -49.12 8.22 41.03
C THR A 2 -47.66 7.77 41.04
N PHE A 3 -47.29 7.16 39.95
CA PHE A 3 -45.95 6.84 39.47
C PHE A 3 -45.28 8.08 38.90
N ALA A 4 -43.97 8.22 39.11
CA ALA A 4 -43.11 9.10 38.28
C ALA A 4 -42.04 8.23 37.59
N ASN A 5 -42.15 8.17 36.29
CA ASN A 5 -41.19 7.52 35.37
C ASN A 5 -39.95 8.42 35.17
N GLY A 6 -38.79 7.85 35.40
CA GLY A 6 -37.51 8.42 34.99
C GLY A 6 -36.86 7.50 33.97
N SER A 7 -37.18 7.69 32.67
CA SER A 7 -36.55 6.96 31.57
C SER A 7 -35.34 7.74 31.03
N GLY A 8 -34.16 7.43 31.51
CA GLY A 8 -32.91 7.82 30.85
C GLY A 8 -32.70 6.97 29.58
N ARG A 9 -33.02 7.50 28.42
CA ARG A 9 -32.70 6.89 27.13
C ARG A 9 -31.21 7.14 26.85
N PHE A 10 -30.41 6.09 26.96
CA PHE A 10 -29.14 6.04 26.28
C PHE A 10 -29.42 5.84 24.77
N SER A 11 -29.16 6.86 23.98
CA SER A 11 -29.12 6.72 22.54
C SER A 11 -27.87 5.90 22.15
N PRO A 12 -27.99 4.80 21.41
CA PRO A 12 -26.82 4.15 20.85
C PRO A 12 -26.21 5.06 19.79
N LEU A 13 -24.90 5.32 19.88
CA LEU A 13 -24.13 5.98 18.84
C LEU A 13 -24.29 5.19 17.52
N PRO A 14 -24.44 5.87 16.37
CA PRO A 14 -24.67 5.18 15.12
C PRO A 14 -23.43 4.38 14.72
N PHE A 15 -23.59 3.07 14.55
CA PHE A 15 -22.58 2.22 13.92
C PHE A 15 -22.47 2.57 12.45
N LEU A 16 -21.33 3.09 12.05
CA LEU A 16 -21.01 3.30 10.64
C LEU A 16 -20.48 1.98 10.06
N TYR A 17 -21.24 1.31 9.21
CA TYR A 17 -20.78 0.18 8.42
C TYR A 17 -20.10 0.73 7.16
N ILE A 18 -18.77 0.63 7.08
CA ILE A 18 -18.01 0.91 5.86
C ILE A 18 -17.35 -0.40 5.43
N SER A 19 -17.71 -0.90 4.26
CA SER A 19 -17.18 -2.12 3.62
C SER A 19 -17.29 -3.43 4.40
N GLY A 20 -18.40 -3.69 5.10
CA GLY A 20 -18.64 -4.98 5.75
C GLY A 20 -17.80 -5.29 7.01
N LYS A 21 -16.80 -4.47 7.34
CA LYS A 21 -15.99 -4.61 8.58
C LYS A 21 -16.61 -3.79 9.72
N LYS A 22 -16.73 -4.40 10.90
CA LYS A 22 -17.14 -3.71 12.12
C LYS A 22 -16.08 -2.67 12.51
N VAL A 23 -16.41 -1.40 12.43
CA VAL A 23 -15.60 -0.30 12.98
C VAL A 23 -16.19 0.10 14.32
N GLY A 24 -15.52 -0.20 15.40
CA GLY A 24 -15.90 0.21 16.76
C GLY A 24 -14.66 0.54 17.58
N VAL A 25 -14.72 1.61 18.36
CA VAL A 25 -13.74 1.82 19.44
C VAL A 25 -14.00 0.72 20.48
N MET A 26 -13.28 -0.39 20.38
CA MET A 26 -13.37 -1.50 21.33
C MET A 26 -12.48 -1.20 22.53
N SER A 27 -13.02 -1.40 23.74
CA SER A 27 -12.21 -1.46 24.96
C SER A 27 -11.20 -2.61 24.86
N MET A 28 -10.03 -2.50 25.49
CA MET A 28 -8.98 -3.54 25.45
C MET A 28 -9.50 -4.96 25.80
N ASN A 29 -10.53 -5.09 26.59
CA ASN A 29 -11.10 -6.36 27.05
C ASN A 29 -12.01 -7.09 26.03
N SER A 30 -12.22 -6.54 24.82
CA SER A 30 -13.07 -7.14 23.78
C SER A 30 -12.38 -7.22 22.41
N ARG A 31 -11.06 -7.05 22.34
CA ARG A 31 -10.31 -7.14 21.08
C ARG A 31 -10.26 -8.59 20.61
N GLN A 32 -10.62 -8.81 19.35
CA GLN A 32 -10.43 -10.09 18.67
C GLN A 32 -9.07 -10.07 17.97
N PHE A 33 -8.19 -11.00 18.32
CA PHE A 33 -6.89 -11.15 17.68
C PHE A 33 -6.97 -12.06 16.44
N PRO A 34 -6.06 -11.91 15.46
CA PRO A 34 -5.00 -10.90 15.38
C PRO A 34 -5.55 -9.49 15.08
N VAL A 35 -4.84 -8.47 15.56
CA VAL A 35 -5.24 -7.07 15.36
C VAL A 35 -4.10 -6.25 14.77
N MET A 36 -4.41 -5.42 13.78
CA MET A 36 -3.53 -4.38 13.26
C MET A 36 -3.88 -3.06 13.94
N ASP A 37 -3.02 -2.60 14.84
CA ASP A 37 -3.11 -1.26 15.42
C ASP A 37 -2.57 -0.24 14.41
N ILE A 38 -3.37 0.81 14.13
CA ILE A 38 -3.13 1.79 13.07
C ILE A 38 -3.14 3.17 13.68
N ASN A 39 -1.95 3.80 13.76
CA ASN A 39 -1.80 5.18 14.18
C ASN A 39 -2.02 6.12 13.00
N LEU A 40 -3.19 6.74 12.92
CA LEU A 40 -3.58 7.62 11.82
C LEU A 40 -2.77 8.93 11.82
N ASP A 41 -2.35 9.43 12.98
CA ASP A 41 -1.56 10.65 13.07
C ASP A 41 -0.11 10.41 12.62
N ALA A 42 0.45 9.24 12.92
CA ALA A 42 1.74 8.83 12.37
C ALA A 42 1.71 8.71 10.84
N ILE A 43 0.62 8.14 10.27
CA ILE A 43 0.44 8.06 8.81
C ILE A 43 0.29 9.45 8.20
N CYS A 44 -0.52 10.32 8.79
CA CYS A 44 -0.71 11.70 8.33
C CYS A 44 0.62 12.49 8.36
N ASN A 45 1.36 12.39 9.46
CA ASN A 45 2.69 12.99 9.58
C ASN A 45 3.66 12.50 8.47
N ASN A 46 3.70 11.19 8.22
CA ASN A 46 4.56 10.63 7.18
C ASN A 46 4.17 11.12 5.78
N ALA A 47 2.86 11.23 5.51
CA ALA A 47 2.37 11.81 4.26
C ALA A 47 2.85 13.26 4.13
N GLN A 48 2.71 14.07 5.18
CA GLN A 48 3.16 15.47 5.19
C GLN A 48 4.65 15.60 4.95
N VAL A 49 5.49 14.80 5.65
CA VAL A 49 6.94 14.82 5.46
C VAL A 49 7.33 14.55 4.00
N TYR A 50 6.72 13.55 3.38
CA TYR A 50 7.00 13.24 1.97
C TYR A 50 6.42 14.27 1.00
N CYS A 51 5.22 14.78 1.26
CA CYS A 51 4.61 15.82 0.44
C CYS A 51 5.41 17.13 0.50
N ASP A 52 5.89 17.52 1.67
CA ASP A 52 6.75 18.70 1.85
C ASP A 52 8.12 18.52 1.16
N LEU A 53 8.72 17.31 1.26
CA LEU A 53 9.96 16.99 0.56
C LEU A 53 9.78 17.10 -0.96
N CYS A 54 8.75 16.48 -1.50
CA CYS A 54 8.43 16.51 -2.93
C CYS A 54 8.05 17.92 -3.39
N GLY A 55 7.19 18.62 -2.63
CA GLY A 55 6.69 19.96 -2.95
C GLY A 55 7.80 21.02 -3.06
N ARG A 56 8.82 20.96 -2.18
CA ARG A 56 10.01 21.81 -2.29
C ARG A 56 10.80 21.61 -3.58
N ASN A 57 10.60 20.48 -4.24
CA ASN A 57 11.22 20.14 -5.53
C ASN A 57 10.25 20.23 -6.71
N GLY A 58 9.08 20.86 -6.53
CA GLY A 58 8.06 21.02 -7.58
C GLY A 58 7.32 19.74 -7.94
N ILE A 59 7.35 18.72 -7.06
CA ILE A 59 6.79 17.40 -7.32
C ILE A 59 5.51 17.21 -6.50
N SER A 60 4.41 16.93 -7.18
CA SER A 60 3.13 16.55 -6.58
C SER A 60 3.12 15.06 -6.21
N VAL A 61 2.44 14.71 -5.13
CA VAL A 61 2.37 13.33 -4.62
C VAL A 61 0.96 12.77 -4.77
N ALA A 62 0.85 11.64 -5.49
CA ALA A 62 -0.31 10.76 -5.40
C ALA A 62 -0.09 9.73 -4.30
N GLY A 63 -0.97 9.72 -3.31
CA GLY A 63 -0.94 8.78 -2.19
C GLY A 63 -1.60 7.44 -2.58
N ILE A 64 -0.81 6.37 -2.69
CA ILE A 64 -1.28 5.06 -3.18
C ILE A 64 -1.70 4.16 -2.04
N ILE A 65 -3.01 4.00 -1.87
CA ILE A 65 -3.65 3.24 -0.78
C ILE A 65 -4.02 1.80 -1.15
N LYS A 66 -3.40 1.24 -2.18
CA LYS A 66 -3.72 -0.12 -2.67
C LYS A 66 -3.45 -1.22 -1.64
N PHE A 67 -2.49 -1.02 -0.72
CA PHE A 67 -2.13 -2.01 0.29
C PHE A 67 -3.22 -2.20 1.34
N SER A 68 -4.04 -1.17 1.60
CA SER A 68 -5.07 -1.14 2.64
C SER A 68 -6.48 -1.47 2.12
N ASP A 69 -6.61 -2.10 0.95
CA ASP A 69 -7.91 -2.34 0.27
C ASP A 69 -8.77 -1.07 0.16
N ALA A 70 -8.11 0.07 -0.08
CA ALA A 70 -8.70 1.40 -0.09
C ALA A 70 -9.45 1.74 1.23
N ASP A 71 -8.82 1.48 2.36
CA ASP A 71 -9.33 1.90 3.66
C ASP A 71 -9.51 3.42 3.72
N LEU A 72 -10.70 3.88 4.10
CA LEU A 72 -11.05 5.31 4.03
C LEU A 72 -10.44 6.14 5.16
N GLN A 73 -10.09 5.54 6.30
CA GLN A 73 -9.40 6.28 7.37
C GLN A 73 -7.92 6.51 7.00
N ILE A 74 -7.27 5.50 6.43
CA ILE A 74 -5.92 5.63 5.88
C ILE A 74 -5.93 6.60 4.69
N ALA A 75 -6.92 6.49 3.78
CA ALA A 75 -7.09 7.43 2.68
C ALA A 75 -7.20 8.89 3.15
N LYS A 76 -8.00 9.11 4.22
CA LYS A 76 -8.13 10.42 4.85
C LYS A 76 -6.80 10.91 5.41
N ALA A 77 -6.04 10.06 6.11
CA ALA A 77 -4.73 10.43 6.65
C ALA A 77 -3.73 10.82 5.55
N TYR A 78 -3.73 10.12 4.41
CA TYR A 78 -2.91 10.48 3.23
C TYR A 78 -3.29 11.85 2.65
N ARG A 79 -4.60 12.09 2.46
CA ARG A 79 -5.10 13.37 1.96
C ARG A 79 -4.79 14.51 2.92
N ASP A 80 -5.09 14.34 4.21
CA ASP A 80 -4.88 15.35 5.25
C ASP A 80 -3.39 15.67 5.43
N GLY A 81 -2.48 14.72 5.14
CA GLY A 81 -1.04 14.89 5.08
C GLY A 81 -0.52 15.48 3.76
N GLY A 82 -1.41 15.95 2.86
CA GLY A 82 -1.02 16.74 1.68
C GLY A 82 -0.90 15.97 0.37
N CYS A 83 -1.29 14.68 0.31
CA CYS A 83 -1.36 13.97 -0.96
C CYS A 83 -2.39 14.63 -1.88
N ALA A 84 -1.95 15.07 -3.05
CA ALA A 84 -2.80 15.79 -4.02
C ALA A 84 -3.83 14.88 -4.71
N GLN A 85 -3.61 13.57 -4.68
CA GLN A 85 -4.45 12.55 -5.31
C GLN A 85 -4.45 11.29 -4.46
N LEU A 86 -5.53 10.49 -4.57
CA LEU A 86 -5.60 9.16 -3.97
C LEU A 86 -5.59 8.09 -5.05
N GLY A 87 -4.58 7.22 -4.99
CA GLY A 87 -4.38 6.18 -5.99
C GLY A 87 -4.74 4.78 -5.50
N VAL A 88 -5.48 4.05 -6.33
CA VAL A 88 -5.90 2.66 -6.10
C VAL A 88 -5.49 1.76 -7.26
N SER A 89 -5.44 0.45 -7.05
CA SER A 89 -5.10 -0.52 -8.09
C SER A 89 -6.29 -1.37 -8.57
N ARG A 90 -7.46 -1.20 -7.98
CA ARG A 90 -8.69 -1.92 -8.35
C ARG A 90 -9.77 -0.90 -8.69
N ALA A 91 -10.44 -1.06 -9.83
CA ALA A 91 -11.47 -0.14 -10.27
C ALA A 91 -12.64 -0.04 -9.28
N LYS A 92 -13.01 -1.15 -8.62
CA LYS A 92 -14.04 -1.15 -7.56
C LYS A 92 -13.76 -0.17 -6.42
N HIS A 93 -12.48 0.14 -6.16
CA HIS A 93 -12.08 1.08 -5.10
C HIS A 93 -12.17 2.55 -5.53
N LEU A 94 -12.17 2.84 -6.83
CA LEU A 94 -12.34 4.21 -7.34
C LEU A 94 -13.66 4.81 -6.88
N GLN A 95 -14.76 4.07 -7.05
CA GLN A 95 -16.08 4.51 -6.61
C GLN A 95 -16.10 4.80 -5.11
N LYS A 96 -15.61 3.85 -4.30
CA LYS A 96 -15.54 3.98 -2.82
C LYS A 96 -14.78 5.24 -2.39
N VAL A 97 -13.62 5.50 -3.01
CA VAL A 97 -12.79 6.66 -2.69
C VAL A 97 -13.43 7.96 -3.20
N LYS A 98 -13.95 7.97 -4.43
CA LYS A 98 -14.58 9.16 -5.03
C LYS A 98 -15.84 9.59 -4.29
N GLU A 99 -16.66 8.66 -3.84
CA GLU A 99 -17.85 8.94 -3.03
C GLU A 99 -17.49 9.50 -1.64
N ALA A 100 -16.43 8.98 -1.02
CA ALA A 100 -15.96 9.46 0.29
C ALA A 100 -15.23 10.82 0.21
N PHE A 101 -14.53 11.08 -0.89
CA PHE A 101 -13.69 12.27 -1.09
C PHE A 101 -13.92 12.86 -2.49
N PRO A 102 -15.11 13.45 -2.77
CA PRO A 102 -15.49 13.91 -4.11
C PRO A 102 -14.54 14.99 -4.68
N ASP A 103 -13.97 15.82 -3.82
CA ASP A 103 -13.04 16.90 -4.20
C ASP A 103 -11.60 16.45 -4.36
N THR A 104 -11.27 15.20 -4.00
CA THR A 104 -9.91 14.66 -4.14
C THR A 104 -9.81 13.86 -5.44
N PRO A 105 -8.89 14.21 -6.35
CA PRO A 105 -8.70 13.45 -7.58
C PRO A 105 -8.30 12.01 -7.30
N THR A 106 -8.89 11.08 -8.06
CA THR A 106 -8.62 9.65 -7.99
C THR A 106 -7.69 9.20 -9.12
N LEU A 107 -6.78 8.27 -8.83
CA LEU A 107 -5.86 7.71 -9.79
C LEU A 107 -5.96 6.18 -9.81
N LEU A 108 -6.24 5.57 -10.97
CA LEU A 108 -6.05 4.13 -11.15
C LEU A 108 -4.59 3.85 -11.55
N THR A 109 -3.86 3.13 -10.68
CA THR A 109 -2.41 2.90 -10.84
C THR A 109 -2.05 1.60 -11.56
N ARG A 110 -2.99 1.03 -12.28
CA ARG A 110 -2.86 -0.19 -13.06
C ARG A 110 -3.69 -0.05 -14.33
N SER A 111 -3.21 -0.60 -15.44
CA SER A 111 -4.05 -0.77 -16.63
C SER A 111 -5.32 -1.55 -16.26
N PRO A 112 -6.50 -1.03 -16.59
CA PRO A 112 -7.77 -1.67 -16.21
C PRO A 112 -8.05 -2.92 -17.06
N ASN A 113 -8.81 -3.84 -16.48
CA ASN A 113 -9.46 -4.89 -17.27
C ASN A 113 -10.55 -4.26 -18.16
N ARG A 114 -10.83 -4.86 -19.31
CA ARG A 114 -11.94 -4.38 -20.20
C ARG A 114 -13.29 -4.35 -19.47
N SER A 115 -13.54 -5.31 -18.57
CA SER A 115 -14.76 -5.37 -17.75
C SER A 115 -14.87 -4.26 -16.68
N GLU A 116 -13.78 -3.53 -16.40
CA GLU A 116 -13.72 -2.46 -15.40
C GLU A 116 -13.89 -1.05 -16.03
N LEU A 117 -13.89 -0.93 -17.37
CA LEU A 117 -13.78 0.34 -18.08
C LEU A 117 -14.94 1.31 -17.79
N GLU A 118 -16.15 0.82 -17.60
CA GLU A 118 -17.29 1.68 -17.21
C GLU A 118 -17.05 2.32 -15.82
N THR A 119 -16.51 1.55 -14.87
CA THR A 119 -16.17 2.07 -13.55
C THR A 119 -15.03 3.08 -13.64
N VAL A 120 -14.02 2.80 -14.47
CA VAL A 120 -12.89 3.72 -14.70
C VAL A 120 -13.39 5.03 -15.33
N ALA A 121 -14.22 4.96 -16.38
CA ALA A 121 -14.77 6.13 -17.03
C ALA A 121 -15.58 7.03 -16.08
N ARG A 122 -16.26 6.44 -15.10
CA ARG A 122 -17.12 7.17 -14.15
C ARG A 122 -16.38 7.77 -12.96
N TYR A 123 -15.35 7.08 -12.46
CA TYR A 123 -14.81 7.37 -11.14
C TYR A 123 -13.29 7.64 -11.13
N ALA A 124 -12.57 7.45 -12.24
CA ALA A 124 -11.17 7.80 -12.32
C ALA A 124 -11.01 9.22 -12.89
N ASP A 125 -10.39 10.11 -12.12
CA ASP A 125 -9.94 11.39 -12.67
C ASP A 125 -8.69 11.20 -13.53
N LEU A 126 -7.83 10.20 -13.15
CA LEU A 126 -6.63 9.79 -13.88
C LEU A 126 -6.51 8.26 -13.92
N SER A 127 -5.94 7.72 -15.01
CA SER A 127 -5.62 6.29 -15.12
C SER A 127 -4.40 6.04 -15.99
N LEU A 128 -3.66 4.94 -15.68
CA LEU A 128 -2.44 4.55 -16.40
C LEU A 128 -2.77 3.59 -17.54
N HIS A 129 -2.22 3.83 -18.73
CA HIS A 129 -2.48 3.04 -19.94
C HIS A 129 -1.24 2.89 -20.82
N SER A 130 -1.20 1.78 -21.58
CA SER A 130 -0.18 1.52 -22.62
C SER A 130 -0.73 0.71 -23.80
N ASP A 131 -2.02 0.39 -23.82
CA ASP A 131 -2.65 -0.45 -24.83
C ASP A 131 -3.66 0.36 -25.66
N PRO A 132 -3.55 0.41 -27.00
CA PRO A 132 -4.41 1.19 -27.86
C PRO A 132 -5.88 0.70 -27.87
N ASP A 133 -6.13 -0.59 -27.71
CA ASP A 133 -7.48 -1.14 -27.73
C ASP A 133 -8.20 -0.88 -26.42
N VAL A 134 -7.47 -0.84 -25.30
CA VAL A 134 -8.01 -0.41 -24.00
C VAL A 134 -8.39 1.07 -24.07
N LEU A 135 -7.57 1.93 -24.68
CA LEU A 135 -7.90 3.35 -24.87
C LEU A 135 -9.18 3.53 -25.72
N ARG A 136 -9.31 2.84 -26.85
CA ARG A 136 -10.52 2.87 -27.68
C ARG A 136 -11.77 2.41 -26.91
N SER A 137 -11.62 1.34 -26.12
CA SER A 137 -12.73 0.82 -25.32
C SER A 137 -13.09 1.76 -24.16
N LEU A 138 -12.11 2.41 -23.54
CA LEU A 138 -12.35 3.42 -22.50
C LEU A 138 -13.04 4.67 -23.08
N GLN A 139 -12.68 5.09 -24.32
CA GLN A 139 -13.38 6.15 -25.05
C GLN A 139 -14.88 5.84 -25.17
N GLN A 140 -15.23 4.62 -25.58
CA GLN A 140 -16.65 4.22 -25.70
C GLN A 140 -17.37 4.28 -24.34
N ALA A 141 -16.71 3.83 -23.27
CA ALA A 141 -17.27 3.92 -21.94
C ALA A 141 -17.42 5.37 -21.47
N ALA A 142 -16.42 6.22 -21.72
CA ALA A 142 -16.45 7.64 -21.37
C ALA A 142 -17.55 8.41 -22.15
N GLU A 143 -17.70 8.11 -23.43
CA GLU A 143 -18.79 8.67 -24.26
C GLU A 143 -20.18 8.28 -23.71
N LYS A 144 -20.37 7.01 -23.38
CA LYS A 144 -21.64 6.50 -22.80
C LYS A 144 -22.01 7.24 -21.51
N TRP A 145 -21.04 7.60 -20.69
CA TRP A 145 -21.26 8.28 -19.40
C TRP A 145 -21.11 9.81 -19.47
N GLY A 146 -20.71 10.36 -20.61
CA GLY A 146 -20.48 11.81 -20.77
C GLY A 146 -19.32 12.32 -19.91
N THR A 147 -18.30 11.49 -19.69
CA THR A 147 -17.13 11.80 -18.84
C THR A 147 -15.86 12.03 -19.66
N TYR A 148 -14.81 12.55 -19.02
CA TYR A 148 -13.55 12.91 -19.66
C TYR A 148 -12.36 12.50 -18.79
N PRO A 149 -12.11 11.19 -18.57
CA PRO A 149 -11.00 10.74 -17.73
C PRO A 149 -9.64 11.16 -18.30
N GLY A 150 -8.75 11.56 -17.39
CA GLY A 150 -7.35 11.87 -17.71
C GLY A 150 -6.52 10.62 -17.91
N ILE A 151 -5.67 10.64 -18.92
CA ILE A 151 -4.81 9.53 -19.31
C ILE A 151 -3.35 9.86 -19.03
N ILE A 152 -2.65 8.94 -18.39
CA ILE A 152 -1.19 8.92 -18.29
C ILE A 152 -0.71 7.70 -19.09
N LEU A 153 -0.02 7.94 -20.19
CA LEU A 153 0.57 6.85 -20.99
C LEU A 153 1.86 6.36 -20.36
N MET A 154 2.02 5.05 -20.30
CA MET A 154 3.18 4.45 -19.62
C MET A 154 4.28 4.08 -20.62
N ILE A 155 5.53 4.44 -20.26
CA ILE A 155 6.74 3.98 -20.93
C ILE A 155 7.60 3.21 -19.93
N ASP A 156 8.11 2.05 -20.36
CA ASP A 156 9.06 1.26 -19.60
C ASP A 156 10.47 1.81 -19.77
N VAL A 157 11.15 1.97 -18.65
CA VAL A 157 12.53 2.47 -18.62
C VAL A 157 13.52 1.40 -18.13
N GLY A 158 13.14 0.12 -18.30
CA GLY A 158 13.99 -1.04 -18.05
C GLY A 158 13.52 -1.97 -16.92
N ASP A 159 12.45 -1.65 -16.18
CA ASP A 159 11.92 -2.57 -15.14
C ASP A 159 11.07 -3.71 -15.74
N LEU A 160 10.77 -3.68 -17.04
CA LEU A 160 10.08 -4.69 -17.86
C LEU A 160 8.71 -5.10 -17.27
N ARG A 161 7.91 -4.09 -16.90
CA ARG A 161 6.58 -4.33 -16.31
C ARG A 161 5.46 -3.79 -17.22
N GLU A 162 4.99 -2.57 -16.98
CA GLU A 162 3.98 -1.93 -17.84
C GLU A 162 4.56 -0.74 -18.59
N GLY A 163 4.04 -0.52 -19.77
CA GLY A 163 4.47 0.55 -20.66
C GLY A 163 5.00 0.01 -22.00
N VAL A 164 5.01 0.87 -23.00
CA VAL A 164 5.78 0.62 -24.22
C VAL A 164 7.26 0.86 -23.95
N ASP A 165 8.15 0.20 -24.66
CA ASP A 165 9.60 0.27 -24.40
C ASP A 165 10.37 1.17 -25.38
N ASN A 166 9.63 1.88 -26.26
CA ASN A 166 10.23 2.76 -27.26
C ASN A 166 9.40 4.04 -27.49
N ILE A 167 10.09 5.11 -27.82
CA ILE A 167 9.49 6.43 -28.05
C ILE A 167 8.52 6.46 -29.25
N PRO A 168 8.81 5.87 -30.43
CA PRO A 168 7.88 5.90 -31.55
C PRO A 168 6.50 5.32 -31.22
N GLU A 169 6.44 4.21 -30.50
CA GLU A 169 5.17 3.60 -30.09
C GLU A 169 4.41 4.48 -29.07
N LEU A 170 5.14 5.09 -28.13
CA LEU A 170 4.53 6.04 -27.17
C LEU A 170 3.91 7.25 -27.91
N VAL A 171 4.61 7.78 -28.92
CA VAL A 171 4.12 8.90 -29.74
C VAL A 171 2.85 8.51 -30.49
N GLU A 172 2.78 7.32 -31.08
CA GLU A 172 1.56 6.84 -31.76
C GLU A 172 0.39 6.64 -30.77
N LEU A 173 0.65 6.16 -29.56
CA LEU A 173 -0.37 6.10 -28.50
C LEU A 173 -0.85 7.50 -28.09
N ALA A 174 0.05 8.47 -28.01
CA ALA A 174 -0.30 9.85 -27.67
C ALA A 174 -1.19 10.50 -28.75
N LYS A 175 -0.81 10.36 -30.02
CA LYS A 175 -1.64 10.79 -31.16
C LYS A 175 -3.01 10.13 -31.18
N LEU A 176 -3.05 8.82 -30.92
CA LEU A 176 -4.33 8.10 -30.78
C LEU A 176 -5.17 8.70 -29.64
N CYS A 177 -4.59 8.94 -28.48
CA CYS A 177 -5.31 9.51 -27.34
C CYS A 177 -5.87 10.90 -27.65
N GLU A 178 -5.13 11.76 -28.35
CA GLU A 178 -5.60 13.09 -28.79
C GLU A 178 -6.78 13.01 -29.78
N MET A 179 -6.88 11.95 -30.58
CA MET A 179 -8.00 11.71 -31.49
C MET A 179 -9.27 11.18 -30.78
N LEU A 180 -9.19 10.76 -29.53
CA LEU A 180 -10.30 10.20 -28.76
C LEU A 180 -10.99 11.30 -27.94
N PRO A 181 -12.16 11.82 -28.37
CA PRO A 181 -12.70 13.10 -27.90
C PRO A 181 -13.12 13.12 -26.43
N ASN A 182 -13.40 11.96 -25.83
CA ASN A 182 -13.76 11.85 -24.43
C ASN A 182 -12.57 11.49 -23.52
N LEU A 183 -11.37 11.32 -24.04
CA LEU A 183 -10.17 11.13 -23.24
C LEU A 183 -9.36 12.44 -23.18
N ARG A 184 -8.58 12.60 -22.12
CA ARG A 184 -7.70 13.76 -21.94
C ARG A 184 -6.29 13.28 -21.66
N LEU A 185 -5.40 13.31 -22.65
CA LEU A 185 -4.00 13.01 -22.41
C LEU A 185 -3.41 14.05 -21.44
N LYS A 186 -3.15 13.64 -20.20
CA LYS A 186 -2.59 14.48 -19.16
C LYS A 186 -1.08 14.37 -19.07
N GLY A 187 -0.52 13.23 -19.42
CA GLY A 187 0.91 13.05 -19.29
C GLY A 187 1.40 11.67 -19.66
N ILE A 188 2.67 11.47 -19.36
CA ILE A 188 3.31 10.16 -19.41
C ILE A 188 3.82 9.74 -18.03
N GLY A 189 4.05 8.45 -17.86
CA GLY A 189 4.53 7.90 -16.60
C GLY A 189 5.46 6.72 -16.79
N THR A 190 6.27 6.45 -15.77
CA THR A 190 7.15 5.28 -15.73
C THR A 190 7.16 4.63 -14.36
N ASN A 191 7.83 3.48 -14.23
CA ASN A 191 8.05 2.79 -12.96
C ASN A 191 9.50 2.36 -12.79
N HIS A 192 9.92 2.23 -11.54
CA HIS A 192 11.22 1.72 -11.13
C HIS A 192 11.08 0.71 -9.99
N ALA A 193 12.00 -0.24 -9.92
CA ALA A 193 12.20 -1.21 -8.83
C ALA A 193 10.92 -1.93 -8.38
N CYS A 194 10.06 -2.29 -9.32
CA CYS A 194 8.81 -2.98 -9.01
C CYS A 194 8.87 -4.48 -9.31
N LEU A 195 9.25 -4.86 -10.53
CA LEU A 195 9.35 -6.27 -10.94
C LEU A 195 10.82 -6.75 -10.88
N ASN A 196 11.70 -6.07 -11.57
CA ASN A 196 13.11 -6.46 -11.70
C ASN A 196 14.07 -5.66 -10.81
N GLY A 197 13.55 -4.70 -10.04
CA GLY A 197 14.35 -3.95 -9.10
C GLY A 197 15.26 -2.88 -9.72
N VAL A 198 14.99 -2.47 -10.95
CA VAL A 198 15.76 -1.44 -11.65
C VAL A 198 15.62 -0.09 -10.95
N LEU A 199 16.73 0.44 -10.46
CA LEU A 199 16.74 1.71 -9.74
C LEU A 199 16.65 2.91 -10.71
N PRO A 200 16.01 4.01 -10.26
CA PRO A 200 16.07 5.25 -11.01
C PRO A 200 17.52 5.77 -11.06
N ASN A 201 17.96 6.17 -12.24
CA ASN A 201 19.27 6.76 -12.48
C ASN A 201 19.19 7.82 -13.58
N GLN A 202 20.29 8.54 -13.82
CA GLN A 202 20.33 9.62 -14.79
C GLN A 202 19.96 9.15 -16.21
N GLU A 203 20.39 7.96 -16.62
CA GLU A 203 20.16 7.42 -17.96
C GLU A 203 18.68 7.16 -18.21
N ASN A 204 18.03 6.34 -17.34
CA ASN A 204 16.63 5.98 -17.53
C ASN A 204 15.67 7.17 -17.32
N LEU A 205 16.04 8.14 -16.48
CA LEU A 205 15.25 9.36 -16.29
C LEU A 205 15.45 10.36 -17.45
N SER A 206 16.64 10.42 -18.06
CA SER A 206 16.86 11.22 -19.28
C SER A 206 16.06 10.66 -20.44
N PHE A 207 16.07 9.35 -20.64
CA PHE A 207 15.22 8.68 -21.64
C PHE A 207 13.72 8.98 -21.41
N PHE A 208 13.26 8.98 -20.17
CA PHE A 208 11.88 9.34 -19.82
C PHE A 208 11.54 10.79 -20.20
N VAL A 209 12.45 11.74 -19.96
CA VAL A 209 12.26 13.14 -20.35
C VAL A 209 12.29 13.32 -21.87
N GLU A 210 13.22 12.65 -22.58
CA GLU A 210 13.28 12.62 -24.04
C GLU A 210 11.96 12.10 -24.65
N ALA A 211 11.40 11.04 -24.05
CA ALA A 211 10.10 10.50 -24.44
C ALA A 211 8.96 11.53 -24.27
N ALA A 212 9.01 12.32 -23.20
CA ALA A 212 8.03 13.39 -22.99
C ALA A 212 8.15 14.48 -24.05
N GLU A 213 9.37 14.92 -24.37
CA GLU A 213 9.64 15.94 -25.39
C GLU A 213 9.18 15.49 -26.77
N ALA A 214 9.45 14.24 -27.15
CA ALA A 214 8.99 13.67 -28.41
C ALA A 214 7.46 13.59 -28.52
N VAL A 215 6.77 13.23 -27.43
CA VAL A 215 5.31 13.26 -27.37
C VAL A 215 4.78 14.68 -27.51
N GLU A 216 5.34 15.66 -26.78
CA GLU A 216 4.94 17.07 -26.81
C GLU A 216 5.11 17.69 -28.18
N GLU A 217 6.22 17.39 -28.87
CA GLU A 217 6.45 17.80 -30.25
C GLU A 217 5.38 17.23 -31.19
N ALA A 218 5.08 15.93 -31.04
CA ALA A 218 4.14 15.23 -31.92
C ALA A 218 2.69 15.69 -31.74
N ILE A 219 2.28 16.09 -30.54
CA ILE A 219 0.92 16.55 -30.23
C ILE A 219 0.77 18.10 -30.25
N GLY A 220 1.88 18.83 -30.37
CA GLY A 220 1.92 20.30 -30.45
C GLY A 220 1.59 21.03 -29.13
N ARG A 221 1.74 20.39 -27.97
CA ARG A 221 1.50 20.99 -26.66
C ARG A 221 2.30 20.30 -25.55
N GLN A 222 2.50 21.01 -24.44
CA GLN A 222 3.15 20.44 -23.27
C GLN A 222 2.22 19.47 -22.52
N LEU A 223 2.81 18.44 -21.90
CA LEU A 223 2.15 17.54 -20.96
C LEU A 223 2.09 18.18 -19.58
N GLU A 224 0.93 18.00 -18.90
CA GLU A 224 0.70 18.52 -17.56
C GLU A 224 1.44 17.68 -16.50
N ILE A 225 1.57 16.35 -16.74
CA ILE A 225 2.08 15.40 -15.77
C ILE A 225 3.23 14.58 -16.37
N LEU A 226 4.40 14.66 -15.77
CA LEU A 226 5.49 13.71 -15.95
C LEU A 226 5.64 12.90 -14.66
N SER A 227 5.03 11.69 -14.66
CA SER A 227 4.96 10.83 -13.48
C SER A 227 6.18 9.92 -13.38
N GLY A 228 7.21 10.37 -12.67
CA GLY A 228 8.55 9.78 -12.66
C GLY A 228 8.71 8.46 -11.90
N GLY A 229 7.66 7.91 -11.31
CA GLY A 229 7.75 6.61 -10.65
C GLY A 229 7.11 6.56 -9.26
N SER A 230 7.71 5.78 -8.38
CA SER A 230 7.16 5.42 -7.07
C SER A 230 8.07 5.85 -5.91
N SER A 231 7.83 5.31 -4.72
CA SER A 231 8.61 5.62 -3.51
C SER A 231 10.12 5.41 -3.65
N ILE A 232 10.58 4.53 -4.55
CA ILE A 232 12.01 4.32 -4.77
C ILE A 232 12.70 5.57 -5.33
N ASN A 233 11.96 6.41 -6.06
CA ASN A 233 12.50 7.65 -6.63
C ASN A 233 12.85 8.70 -5.57
N LEU A 234 12.40 8.53 -4.32
CA LEU A 234 12.84 9.35 -3.19
C LEU A 234 14.35 9.24 -2.91
N LEU A 235 15.01 8.17 -3.41
CA LEU A 235 16.48 8.06 -3.40
C LEU A 235 17.18 9.26 -4.04
N LEU A 236 16.53 9.88 -5.03
CA LEU A 236 17.05 11.04 -5.77
C LEU A 236 16.83 12.37 -5.04
N LEU A 237 16.08 12.36 -3.94
CA LEU A 237 15.78 13.56 -3.11
C LEU A 237 16.41 13.48 -1.72
N ARG A 238 17.30 12.51 -1.48
CA ARG A 238 17.96 12.34 -0.19
C ARG A 238 19.05 13.40 0.06
N ASP A 239 19.39 13.58 1.30
CA ASP A 239 20.52 14.44 1.75
C ASP A 239 20.42 15.90 1.30
N GLY A 240 19.19 16.38 1.01
CA GLY A 240 18.94 17.73 0.52
C GLY A 240 19.36 17.98 -0.94
N ILE A 241 19.73 16.92 -1.67
CA ILE A 241 20.14 16.97 -3.07
C ILE A 241 18.98 16.47 -3.94
N ASN A 242 18.58 17.28 -4.94
CA ASN A 242 17.65 16.85 -5.97
C ASN A 242 18.42 16.40 -7.22
N GLN A 243 18.41 15.11 -7.49
CA GLN A 243 18.97 14.51 -8.70
C GLN A 243 17.90 14.16 -9.75
N MET A 244 16.64 14.49 -9.48
CA MET A 244 15.55 14.23 -10.40
C MET A 244 15.50 15.32 -11.49
N PRO A 245 15.30 14.98 -12.77
CA PRO A 245 15.09 15.96 -13.82
C PRO A 245 13.95 16.93 -13.47
N ALA A 246 14.16 18.22 -13.68
CA ALA A 246 13.22 19.29 -13.27
C ALA A 246 11.81 19.17 -13.91
N ARG A 247 11.71 18.47 -15.05
CA ARG A 247 10.44 18.21 -15.72
C ARG A 247 9.55 17.18 -15.01
N ILE A 248 10.13 16.32 -14.18
CA ILE A 248 9.38 15.33 -13.41
C ILE A 248 8.68 16.05 -12.26
N ASN A 249 7.36 16.13 -12.33
CA ASN A 249 6.52 16.91 -11.42
C ASN A 249 5.50 16.07 -10.65
N HIS A 250 5.56 14.73 -10.75
CA HIS A 250 4.61 13.84 -10.10
C HIS A 250 5.25 12.52 -9.66
N LEU A 251 4.97 12.08 -8.42
CA LEU A 251 5.33 10.76 -7.89
C LEU A 251 4.13 10.05 -7.26
N ARG A 252 4.17 8.71 -7.30
CA ARG A 252 3.15 7.83 -6.76
C ARG A 252 3.70 7.11 -5.54
N LEU A 253 3.46 7.65 -4.34
CA LEU A 253 3.97 7.12 -3.08
C LEU A 253 2.92 6.24 -2.39
N GLY A 254 3.29 5.03 -1.99
CA GLY A 254 2.35 4.06 -1.42
C GLY A 254 2.72 3.63 -0.01
N GLY A 255 3.03 2.35 0.16
CA GLY A 255 3.32 1.77 1.46
C GLY A 255 4.46 2.41 2.26
N SER A 256 5.31 3.22 1.62
CA SER A 256 6.33 4.03 2.31
C SER A 256 5.73 5.09 3.23
N ILE A 257 4.57 5.65 2.88
CA ILE A 257 3.86 6.61 3.74
C ILE A 257 3.31 5.89 4.97
N ALA A 258 2.59 4.77 4.75
CA ALA A 258 2.02 4.02 5.86
C ALA A 258 3.08 3.34 6.74
N ASN A 259 4.22 2.96 6.18
CA ASN A 259 5.27 2.28 6.93
C ASN A 259 6.67 2.58 6.36
N PRO A 260 7.29 3.69 6.78
CA PRO A 260 8.63 4.09 6.33
C PRO A 260 9.73 3.08 6.63
N MET A 261 9.56 2.26 7.67
CA MET A 261 10.49 1.20 8.03
C MET A 261 10.85 0.30 6.84
N ASN A 262 9.89 0.04 5.92
CA ASN A 262 10.15 -0.77 4.74
C ASN A 262 11.19 -0.16 3.80
N MET A 263 11.23 1.18 3.68
CA MET A 263 12.25 1.88 2.91
C MET A 263 13.59 1.86 3.64
N ARG A 264 13.59 2.07 4.95
CA ARG A 264 14.82 2.03 5.77
C ARG A 264 15.47 0.64 5.73
N ILE A 265 14.72 -0.42 6.02
CA ILE A 265 15.28 -1.78 6.06
C ILE A 265 15.61 -2.30 4.66
N GLY A 266 14.73 -2.06 3.69
CA GLY A 266 14.89 -2.61 2.33
C GLY A 266 15.84 -1.83 1.44
N ARG A 267 16.08 -0.53 1.73
CA ARG A 267 16.82 0.38 0.82
C ARG A 267 17.80 1.30 1.54
N GLY A 268 17.92 1.23 2.87
CA GLY A 268 18.73 2.16 3.66
C GLY A 268 18.25 3.61 3.58
N LEU A 269 16.99 3.83 3.18
CA LEU A 269 16.44 5.16 2.93
C LEU A 269 15.54 5.61 4.08
N THR A 270 15.92 6.73 4.68
CA THR A 270 15.13 7.39 5.73
C THR A 270 15.16 8.91 5.53
N PHE A 271 14.15 9.59 6.09
CA PHE A 271 14.06 11.05 6.07
C PHE A 271 13.73 11.55 7.48
N PRO A 272 14.26 12.71 7.89
CA PRO A 272 13.93 13.31 9.19
C PRO A 272 12.42 13.55 9.34
N GLY A 273 11.89 13.26 10.52
CA GLY A 273 10.49 13.47 10.86
C GLY A 273 9.56 12.31 10.53
N LEU A 274 10.03 11.26 9.86
CA LEU A 274 9.21 10.05 9.63
C LEU A 274 9.01 9.25 10.91
N ARG A 275 7.80 8.71 11.07
CA ARG A 275 7.38 7.89 12.21
C ARG A 275 7.21 6.43 11.77
N GLU A 276 7.79 5.49 12.53
CA GLU A 276 7.71 4.04 12.29
C GLU A 276 6.70 3.32 13.21
N ASP A 277 5.96 4.07 14.03
CA ASP A 277 4.92 3.56 14.94
C ASP A 277 3.51 3.56 14.33
N SER A 278 3.42 3.72 13.03
CA SER A 278 2.17 3.81 12.27
C SER A 278 1.37 2.51 12.21
N LEU A 279 2.04 1.37 12.20
CA LEU A 279 1.40 0.05 12.08
C LEU A 279 2.07 -0.96 13.01
N ARG A 280 1.26 -1.67 13.81
CA ARG A 280 1.67 -2.77 14.68
C ARG A 280 0.68 -3.92 14.56
N LEU A 281 1.20 -5.13 14.41
CA LEU A 281 0.38 -6.35 14.41
C LEU A 281 0.53 -7.06 15.75
N THR A 282 -0.59 -7.32 16.42
CA THR A 282 -0.61 -8.05 17.68
C THR A 282 -1.37 -9.36 17.54
N ALA A 283 -0.77 -10.46 18.00
CA ALA A 283 -1.37 -11.79 17.99
C ALA A 283 -1.30 -12.43 19.38
N GLU A 284 -2.29 -13.27 19.68
CA GLU A 284 -2.43 -13.98 20.96
C GLU A 284 -1.71 -15.32 20.93
N ILE A 285 -1.10 -15.69 22.06
CA ILE A 285 -0.52 -17.01 22.30
C ILE A 285 -1.66 -17.96 22.67
N VAL A 286 -1.92 -18.95 21.82
CA VAL A 286 -2.97 -19.96 22.05
C VAL A 286 -2.45 -21.21 22.73
N GLU A 287 -1.16 -21.50 22.59
CA GLU A 287 -0.48 -22.65 23.22
C GLU A 287 0.96 -22.29 23.56
N ILE A 288 1.47 -22.77 24.67
CA ILE A 288 2.88 -22.64 25.03
C ILE A 288 3.37 -23.86 25.79
N HIS A 289 4.49 -24.45 25.30
CA HIS A 289 5.11 -25.63 25.92
C HIS A 289 6.62 -25.63 25.68
N GLU A 290 7.34 -26.25 26.61
CA GLU A 290 8.72 -26.61 26.37
C GLU A 290 8.80 -27.83 25.43
N LYS A 291 9.41 -27.66 24.26
CA LYS A 291 9.53 -28.68 23.20
C LYS A 291 10.99 -28.82 22.74
N ALA A 292 11.33 -29.95 22.08
CA ALA A 292 12.59 -30.06 21.37
C ALA A 292 12.67 -29.04 20.23
N SER A 293 13.84 -28.48 19.97
CA SER A 293 14.06 -27.47 18.93
C SER A 293 14.18 -28.07 17.53
N ALA A 294 14.61 -29.32 17.42
CA ALA A 294 14.69 -30.07 16.17
C ALA A 294 13.61 -31.14 16.09
N PRO A 295 13.07 -31.42 14.89
CA PRO A 295 12.10 -32.49 14.68
C PRO A 295 12.74 -33.87 14.89
N LYS A 296 11.92 -34.87 15.23
CA LYS A 296 12.32 -36.27 15.34
C LYS A 296 11.73 -37.10 14.21
N GLY A 297 12.53 -38.01 13.66
CA GLY A 297 12.11 -38.92 12.58
C GLY A 297 12.46 -38.41 11.18
N GLU A 298 12.05 -39.18 10.17
CA GLU A 298 12.23 -38.78 8.78
C GLU A 298 11.38 -37.57 8.45
N SER A 299 11.98 -36.59 7.76
CA SER A 299 11.32 -35.33 7.36
C SER A 299 11.14 -35.30 5.85
N THR A 300 10.01 -34.81 5.41
CA THR A 300 9.70 -34.49 4.02
C THR A 300 9.58 -32.96 3.86
N LYS A 301 9.00 -32.53 2.77
CA LYS A 301 8.68 -31.11 2.59
C LYS A 301 7.58 -30.65 3.55
N ASN A 302 7.65 -29.41 4.00
CA ASN A 302 6.61 -28.78 4.81
C ASN A 302 5.33 -28.51 3.97
N TRP A 303 4.33 -27.91 4.60
CA TRP A 303 3.07 -27.53 3.95
C TRP A 303 3.24 -26.61 2.72
N ALA A 304 4.30 -25.82 2.67
CA ALA A 304 4.63 -24.93 1.55
C ALA A 304 5.55 -25.60 0.50
N GLY A 305 5.80 -26.90 0.59
CA GLY A 305 6.67 -27.63 -0.33
C GLY A 305 8.16 -27.38 -0.15
N GLN A 306 8.58 -26.80 0.98
CA GLN A 306 9.98 -26.47 1.27
C GLN A 306 10.64 -27.55 2.14
N THR A 307 11.93 -27.81 1.92
CA THR A 307 12.74 -28.60 2.83
C THR A 307 13.18 -27.72 4.00
N VAL A 308 12.84 -28.11 5.22
CA VAL A 308 13.18 -27.36 6.44
C VAL A 308 14.24 -28.13 7.20
N VAL A 309 15.38 -27.49 7.44
CA VAL A 309 16.45 -27.98 8.31
C VAL A 309 16.46 -27.11 9.57
N ARG A 310 16.49 -27.72 10.75
CA ARG A 310 16.54 -27.02 12.03
C ARG A 310 17.74 -27.49 12.83
N GLU A 311 18.47 -26.54 13.36
CA GLU A 311 19.51 -26.78 14.32
C GLU A 311 18.93 -27.29 15.65
N ASP A 312 19.56 -28.30 16.26
CA ASP A 312 19.16 -28.77 17.57
C ASP A 312 19.77 -27.85 18.65
N LYS A 313 18.95 -27.00 19.22
CA LYS A 313 19.26 -26.09 20.34
C LYS A 313 18.80 -26.68 21.70
N GLY A 314 18.50 -27.99 21.74
CA GLY A 314 17.97 -28.65 22.94
C GLY A 314 16.47 -28.33 23.16
N ARG A 315 16.08 -28.23 24.44
CA ARG A 315 14.69 -27.89 24.79
C ARG A 315 14.48 -26.38 24.81
N ARG A 316 13.40 -25.92 24.20
CA ARG A 316 13.08 -24.50 24.03
C ARG A 316 11.62 -24.24 24.36
N MET A 317 11.31 -23.09 24.92
CA MET A 317 9.94 -22.65 25.16
C MET A 317 9.31 -22.18 23.83
N ARG A 318 8.37 -22.97 23.32
CA ARG A 318 7.66 -22.71 22.05
C ARG A 318 6.27 -22.22 22.31
N ALA A 319 5.94 -21.04 21.80
CA ALA A 319 4.59 -20.51 21.77
C ALA A 319 3.99 -20.61 20.35
N ILE A 320 2.71 -20.90 20.29
CA ILE A 320 1.91 -20.92 19.05
C ILE A 320 1.00 -19.70 19.08
N LEU A 321 1.06 -18.90 18.03
CA LEU A 321 0.19 -17.75 17.81
C LEU A 321 -0.97 -18.14 16.88
N ALA A 322 -2.17 -17.65 17.16
CA ALA A 322 -3.31 -17.71 16.26
C ALA A 322 -3.12 -16.67 15.14
N LEU A 323 -2.14 -16.89 14.31
CA LEU A 323 -1.73 -16.04 13.20
C LEU A 323 -0.93 -16.88 12.20
N GLY A 324 -1.31 -16.91 10.94
CA GLY A 324 -0.62 -17.70 9.92
C GLY A 324 -0.57 -17.03 8.55
N SER A 325 -0.26 -17.83 7.54
CA SER A 325 -0.13 -17.31 6.17
C SER A 325 -1.42 -16.75 5.59
N GLN A 326 -2.59 -17.23 6.03
CA GLN A 326 -3.87 -16.70 5.58
C GLN A 326 -4.08 -15.25 6.06
N ASP A 327 -3.50 -14.91 7.21
CA ASP A 327 -3.63 -13.59 7.81
C ASP A 327 -2.64 -12.57 7.24
N VAL A 328 -1.37 -12.99 7.06
CA VAL A 328 -0.26 -12.06 6.79
C VAL A 328 0.69 -12.50 5.66
N GLY A 329 0.34 -13.54 4.90
CA GLY A 329 1.23 -14.12 3.91
C GLY A 329 2.40 -14.85 4.58
N ASP A 330 3.64 -14.42 4.31
CA ASP A 330 4.81 -14.99 4.96
C ASP A 330 5.01 -14.38 6.37
N ALA A 331 4.56 -15.10 7.40
CA ALA A 331 4.73 -14.69 8.79
C ALA A 331 6.21 -14.65 9.23
N GLY A 332 7.11 -15.33 8.52
CA GLY A 332 8.56 -15.26 8.76
C GLY A 332 9.18 -13.89 8.50
N LEU A 333 8.46 -13.01 7.78
CA LEU A 333 8.86 -11.62 7.52
C LEU A 333 8.47 -10.64 8.63
N LEU A 334 7.64 -11.06 9.58
CA LEU A 334 7.29 -10.25 10.76
C LEU A 334 8.55 -10.00 11.61
N ILE A 335 8.59 -8.86 12.27
CA ILE A 335 9.71 -8.48 13.14
C ILE A 335 9.17 -8.35 14.56
N PRO A 336 9.50 -9.29 15.47
CA PRO A 336 9.09 -9.19 16.87
C PRO A 336 9.59 -7.89 17.52
N GLU A 337 8.74 -7.23 18.31
CA GLU A 337 9.16 -6.08 19.11
C GLU A 337 9.77 -6.48 20.46
N THR A 338 9.43 -7.68 20.94
CA THR A 338 10.04 -8.23 22.17
C THR A 338 11.39 -8.85 21.84
N GLU A 339 12.45 -8.37 22.48
CA GLU A 339 13.79 -8.91 22.38
C GLU A 339 13.83 -10.37 22.84
N GLY A 340 14.62 -11.21 22.15
CA GLY A 340 14.74 -12.62 22.44
C GLY A 340 13.63 -13.51 21.87
N VAL A 341 12.62 -12.94 21.19
CA VAL A 341 11.63 -13.72 20.43
C VAL A 341 12.20 -14.08 19.05
N GLU A 342 12.21 -15.38 18.73
CA GLU A 342 12.62 -15.88 17.41
C GLU A 342 11.42 -16.53 16.71
N ILE A 343 11.13 -16.14 15.46
CA ILE A 343 10.11 -16.82 14.65
C ILE A 343 10.70 -18.11 14.11
N VAL A 344 10.14 -19.22 14.53
CA VAL A 344 10.60 -20.56 14.15
C VAL A 344 10.05 -20.97 12.80
N GLY A 345 8.80 -20.64 12.52
CA GLY A 345 8.11 -20.96 11.26
C GLY A 345 6.62 -20.74 11.40
N HIS A 346 5.92 -20.99 10.30
CA HIS A 346 4.47 -20.81 10.27
C HIS A 346 3.79 -21.85 9.38
N SER A 347 2.48 -21.98 9.55
CA SER A 347 1.57 -22.71 8.67
C SER A 347 0.50 -21.78 8.12
N SER A 348 -0.60 -22.34 7.58
CA SER A 348 -1.75 -21.54 7.15
C SER A 348 -2.32 -20.67 8.28
N ASP A 349 -2.46 -21.23 9.49
CA ASP A 349 -3.21 -20.63 10.61
C ASP A 349 -2.37 -20.35 11.86
N HIS A 350 -1.14 -20.82 11.92
CA HIS A 350 -0.30 -20.74 13.10
C HIS A 350 1.10 -20.21 12.79
N THR A 351 1.62 -19.37 13.67
CA THR A 351 3.04 -19.01 13.73
C THR A 351 3.63 -19.54 15.03
N ILE A 352 4.75 -20.24 14.89
CA ILE A 352 5.50 -20.80 16.03
C ILE A 352 6.66 -19.86 16.32
N VAL A 353 6.75 -19.41 17.57
CA VAL A 353 7.84 -18.59 18.07
C VAL A 353 8.56 -19.26 19.22
N ASP A 354 9.86 -19.02 19.31
CA ASP A 354 10.67 -19.35 20.46
C ASP A 354 10.74 -18.12 21.37
N VAL A 355 10.39 -18.30 22.63
CA VAL A 355 10.36 -17.23 23.63
C VAL A 355 11.30 -17.49 24.82
N THR A 356 12.21 -18.47 24.67
CA THR A 356 13.10 -18.91 25.74
C THR A 356 14.00 -17.79 26.25
N ASP A 357 14.54 -16.99 25.33
CA ASP A 357 15.59 -16.01 25.65
C ASP A 357 15.01 -14.61 25.97
N THR A 358 13.70 -14.50 26.17
CA THR A 358 13.03 -13.22 26.43
C THR A 358 13.17 -12.73 27.88
N GLY A 359 13.67 -13.56 28.80
CA GLY A 359 13.75 -13.23 30.23
C GLY A 359 12.39 -13.08 30.94
N ARG A 360 11.29 -13.43 30.25
CA ARG A 360 9.91 -13.30 30.75
C ARG A 360 9.21 -14.66 30.75
N THR A 361 8.31 -14.87 31.71
CA THR A 361 7.39 -16.01 31.70
C THR A 361 6.16 -15.68 30.89
N TRP A 362 5.85 -16.51 29.89
CA TRP A 362 4.72 -16.38 29.01
C TRP A 362 3.63 -17.41 29.31
N ARG A 363 2.38 -17.08 28.98
CA ARG A 363 1.21 -17.95 29.16
C ARG A 363 0.30 -17.86 27.95
N SER A 364 -0.57 -18.84 27.77
CA SER A 364 -1.70 -18.75 26.84
C SER A 364 -2.58 -17.56 27.23
N GLY A 365 -3.03 -16.77 26.25
CA GLY A 365 -3.73 -15.50 26.44
C GLY A 365 -2.81 -14.26 26.46
N ASP A 366 -1.49 -14.42 26.65
CA ASP A 366 -0.54 -13.32 26.45
C ASP A 366 -0.45 -12.97 24.96
N THR A 367 -0.03 -11.75 24.65
CA THR A 367 0.09 -11.27 23.27
C THR A 367 1.52 -10.90 22.92
N LEU A 368 1.87 -11.10 21.64
CA LEU A 368 3.11 -10.64 21.03
C LEU A 368 2.82 -9.61 19.93
N THR A 369 3.61 -8.56 19.91
CA THR A 369 3.49 -7.47 18.91
C THR A 369 4.66 -7.52 17.93
N PHE A 370 4.35 -7.23 16.67
CA PHE A 370 5.26 -7.30 15.55
C PHE A 370 5.20 -6.03 14.70
N LYS A 371 6.36 -5.61 14.20
CA LYS A 371 6.44 -4.71 13.05
C LYS A 371 6.19 -5.52 11.77
N VAL A 372 5.52 -4.91 10.80
CA VAL A 372 5.06 -5.57 9.57
C VAL A 372 5.87 -5.15 8.35
N ARG A 373 6.17 -6.08 7.44
CA ARG A 373 6.71 -5.78 6.11
C ARG A 373 5.58 -5.44 5.14
N TYR A 374 5.93 -4.92 3.97
CA TYR A 374 4.94 -4.51 2.97
C TYR A 374 4.01 -5.65 2.56
N SER A 375 4.54 -6.86 2.33
CA SER A 375 3.73 -8.03 2.00
C SER A 375 2.76 -8.39 3.13
N ASN A 376 3.21 -8.34 4.39
CA ASN A 376 2.33 -8.62 5.54
C ASN A 376 1.18 -7.60 5.61
N MET A 377 1.47 -6.30 5.40
CA MET A 377 0.42 -5.27 5.32
C MET A 377 -0.62 -5.61 4.24
N LEU A 378 -0.13 -5.96 3.03
CA LEU A 378 -1.01 -6.26 1.89
C LEU A 378 -1.98 -7.40 2.21
N TYR A 379 -1.51 -8.49 2.80
CA TYR A 379 -2.35 -9.62 3.18
C TYR A 379 -3.31 -9.26 4.32
N ALA A 380 -2.80 -8.63 5.39
CA ALA A 380 -3.59 -8.26 6.56
C ALA A 380 -4.78 -7.33 6.23
N PHE A 381 -4.61 -6.42 5.28
CA PHE A 381 -5.69 -5.51 4.88
C PHE A 381 -6.62 -6.08 3.81
N THR A 382 -6.19 -7.05 3.01
CA THR A 382 -7.03 -7.64 1.94
C THR A 382 -7.82 -8.85 2.41
N GLY A 383 -7.39 -9.51 3.51
CA GLY A 383 -8.12 -10.58 4.18
C GLY A 383 -9.14 -10.04 5.19
N ASP A 384 -10.05 -10.93 5.64
CA ASP A 384 -11.06 -10.62 6.65
C ASP A 384 -10.67 -11.11 8.06
N HIS A 385 -9.46 -11.66 8.21
CA HIS A 385 -9.04 -12.33 9.44
C HIS A 385 -8.34 -11.41 10.43
N VAL A 386 -7.69 -10.34 9.95
CA VAL A 386 -7.00 -9.37 10.81
C VAL A 386 -7.93 -8.18 11.09
N CYS A 387 -8.22 -7.94 12.38
CA CYS A 387 -9.02 -6.80 12.78
C CYS A 387 -8.22 -5.50 12.69
N ALA A 388 -8.81 -4.42 12.17
CA ALA A 388 -8.19 -3.10 12.18
C ALA A 388 -8.62 -2.31 13.43
N ALA A 389 -7.65 -1.78 14.18
CA ALA A 389 -7.87 -0.89 15.32
C ALA A 389 -7.19 0.45 15.05
N TYR A 390 -8.00 1.50 14.92
CA TYR A 390 -7.50 2.84 14.63
C TYR A 390 -7.36 3.66 15.90
N HIS A 391 -6.28 4.43 15.98
CA HIS A 391 -6.09 5.41 17.05
C HIS A 391 -5.39 6.66 16.50
N ARG A 392 -5.39 7.71 17.31
CA ARG A 392 -4.66 8.96 17.16
C ARG A 392 -3.82 9.18 18.39
N ASP A 393 -2.81 10.04 18.27
CA ASP A 393 -2.02 10.47 19.44
C ASP A 393 -2.94 11.21 20.43
N GLU A 394 -2.64 11.05 21.74
CA GLU A 394 -3.38 11.72 22.82
C GLU A 394 -3.07 13.23 22.89
#